data_b9b551daaa0331c893c9e62ad3869896
#
_entry.id   b9b551daaa0331c893c9e62ad3869896
#
_cell.length_a   1.000
_cell.length_b   1.000
_cell.length_c   1.000
_cell.angle_alpha   90.00
_cell.angle_beta   90.00
_cell.angle_gamma   90.00
#
_symmetry.space_group_name_H-M   'P 1'
#
loop_
_entity.id
_entity.type
_entity.pdbx_description
1 polymer ?
#
loop_
_entity_poly.entity_id
_entity_poly.type
_entity_poly.pdbx_seq_one_letter_code
_entity_poly.pdbx_strand_id
1 'polypeptide(L)'
;YGTRGLAAAAAAAVAQSDRADVAAICSHSCIALYGLERLAADIQDRSNNYTRFICISKKLEIYPGADKTSLMVVLPHRPGSLYQILARFYTMGLNLIKLESRPLPDREFEFMFYFDLETSVYSDEFIRMVDDLSAICEEFQYLGSYSEVI
;
A
#
# COMPACT_ATOMS: atom_id res chain seq x y z
N TYR A 1 9.87 16.59 3.09
CA TYR A 1 8.86 17.56 3.58
C TYR A 1 7.56 16.80 3.74
N GLY A 2 7.28 16.33 5.00
CA GLY A 2 6.02 15.66 5.29
C GLY A 2 4.87 16.66 5.19
N THR A 3 3.91 16.38 4.33
CA THR A 3 2.60 16.98 4.43
C THR A 3 2.06 16.63 5.83
N ARG A 4 1.88 17.64 6.68
CA ARG A 4 1.19 17.46 7.96
C ARG A 4 -0.17 16.87 7.63
N GLY A 5 -0.47 15.68 8.12
CA GLY A 5 -1.77 15.06 7.89
C GLY A 5 -2.88 16.00 8.37
N LEU A 6 -4.07 15.90 7.77
CA LEU A 6 -5.23 16.74 8.11
C LEU A 6 -5.49 16.81 9.62
N ALA A 7 -5.31 15.71 10.33
CA ALA A 7 -5.47 15.63 11.79
C ALA A 7 -4.45 16.51 12.55
N ALA A 8 -3.19 16.52 12.11
CA ALA A 8 -2.17 17.39 12.72
C ALA A 8 -2.39 18.87 12.38
N ALA A 9 -2.90 19.18 11.18
CA ALA A 9 -3.28 20.54 10.81
C ALA A 9 -4.47 21.05 11.64
N ALA A 10 -5.48 20.19 11.88
CA ALA A 10 -6.60 20.52 12.75
C ALA A 10 -6.16 20.77 14.20
N ALA A 11 -5.26 19.95 14.75
CA ALA A 11 -4.69 20.15 16.07
C ALA A 11 -3.92 21.49 16.20
N ALA A 12 -3.10 21.81 15.18
CA ALA A 12 -2.39 23.08 15.12
C ALA A 12 -3.33 24.28 15.06
N ALA A 13 -4.42 24.20 14.28
CA ALA A 13 -5.42 25.25 14.19
C ALA A 13 -6.14 25.49 15.52
N VAL A 14 -6.49 24.43 16.26
CA VAL A 14 -7.08 24.55 17.61
C VAL A 14 -6.10 25.21 18.58
N ALA A 15 -4.83 24.77 18.57
CA ALA A 15 -3.80 25.35 19.44
C ALA A 15 -3.55 26.87 19.19
N GLN A 16 -3.81 27.35 17.98
CA GLN A 16 -3.66 28.76 17.59
C GLN A 16 -4.95 29.56 17.71
N SER A 17 -6.04 28.91 18.10
CA SER A 17 -7.36 29.55 18.21
C SER A 17 -7.59 30.09 19.61
N ASP A 18 -8.11 31.31 19.73
CA ASP A 18 -8.57 31.90 20.99
C ASP A 18 -9.97 31.40 21.41
N ARG A 19 -10.55 30.49 20.62
CA ARG A 19 -11.90 29.95 20.88
C ARG A 19 -11.85 28.81 21.88
N ALA A 20 -12.73 28.83 22.88
CA ALA A 20 -12.88 27.80 23.89
C ALA A 20 -13.90 26.71 23.53
N ASP A 21 -14.59 26.84 22.38
CA ASP A 21 -15.68 25.96 21.93
C ASP A 21 -15.28 25.10 20.72
N VAL A 22 -13.97 24.92 20.46
CA VAL A 22 -13.45 24.11 19.36
C VAL A 22 -12.56 22.98 19.89
N ALA A 23 -12.62 21.84 19.21
CA ALA A 23 -11.78 20.69 19.48
C ALA A 23 -11.31 20.04 18.17
N ALA A 24 -10.22 19.30 18.22
CA ALA A 24 -9.69 18.53 17.08
C ALA A 24 -9.65 17.05 17.39
N ILE A 25 -9.98 16.24 16.39
CA ILE A 25 -9.71 14.79 16.40
C ILE A 25 -8.32 14.58 15.80
N CYS A 26 -7.40 14.07 16.61
CA CYS A 26 -6.01 13.91 16.21
C CYS A 26 -5.33 12.73 16.93
N SER A 27 -4.09 12.41 16.55
CA SER A 27 -3.31 11.39 17.25
C SER A 27 -2.87 11.89 18.64
N HIS A 28 -2.61 10.95 19.54
CA HIS A 28 -2.12 11.26 20.89
C HIS A 28 -0.84 12.12 20.89
N SER A 29 0.05 11.92 19.93
CA SER A 29 1.30 12.69 19.79
C SER A 29 1.08 14.19 19.56
N CYS A 30 -0.07 14.61 19.03
CA CYS A 30 -0.41 16.02 18.83
C CYS A 30 -0.64 16.77 20.15
N ILE A 31 -1.02 16.07 21.21
CA ILE A 31 -1.26 16.68 22.53
C ILE A 31 0.03 17.34 23.04
N ALA A 32 1.11 16.58 23.14
CA ALA A 32 2.40 17.11 23.60
C ALA A 32 3.01 18.11 22.61
N LEU A 33 2.84 17.87 21.29
CA LEU A 33 3.42 18.71 20.25
C LEU A 33 2.81 20.13 20.21
N TYR A 34 1.52 20.24 20.46
CA TYR A 34 0.78 21.52 20.36
C TYR A 34 0.29 22.04 21.71
N GLY A 35 0.64 21.41 22.83
CA GLY A 35 0.22 21.85 24.17
C GLY A 35 -1.29 21.80 24.40
N LEU A 36 -1.96 20.81 23.82
CA LEU A 36 -3.41 20.63 23.90
C LEU A 36 -3.80 19.80 25.11
N GLU A 37 -5.04 19.94 25.57
CA GLU A 37 -5.64 19.07 26.56
C GLU A 37 -6.46 17.97 25.91
N ARG A 38 -6.40 16.75 26.46
CA ARG A 38 -7.17 15.61 25.95
C ARG A 38 -8.55 15.56 26.58
N LEU A 39 -9.58 15.74 25.77
CA LEU A 39 -10.97 15.66 26.20
C LEU A 39 -11.50 14.23 26.23
N ALA A 40 -11.12 13.40 25.24
CA ALA A 40 -11.54 12.00 25.15
C ALA A 40 -10.42 11.15 24.52
N ALA A 41 -10.44 9.84 24.79
CA ALA A 41 -9.54 8.86 24.19
C ALA A 41 -10.37 7.76 23.54
N ASP A 42 -9.73 6.98 22.64
CA ASP A 42 -10.29 5.78 22.01
C ASP A 42 -11.66 6.03 21.35
N ILE A 43 -11.77 7.18 20.66
CA ILE A 43 -13.01 7.62 20.01
C ILE A 43 -13.24 7.02 18.63
N GLN A 44 -12.37 6.10 18.19
CA GLN A 44 -12.53 5.38 16.93
C GLN A 44 -13.70 4.39 17.01
N ASP A 45 -14.47 4.28 15.92
CA ASP A 45 -15.62 3.34 15.85
C ASP A 45 -15.21 1.86 15.88
N ARG A 46 -13.96 1.56 15.49
CA ARG A 46 -13.41 0.20 15.43
C ARG A 46 -11.96 0.16 15.91
N SER A 47 -11.60 -0.90 16.63
CA SER A 47 -10.24 -1.14 17.14
C SER A 47 -9.24 -1.58 16.06
N ASN A 48 -9.72 -1.95 14.86
CA ASN A 48 -8.90 -2.49 13.76
C ASN A 48 -8.61 -1.47 12.65
N ASN A 49 -8.56 -0.19 12.99
CA ASN A 49 -8.21 0.87 12.03
C ASN A 49 -6.69 1.01 11.92
N TYR A 50 -6.09 0.19 11.06
CA TYR A 50 -4.65 0.20 10.80
C TYR A 50 -4.31 0.95 9.51
N THR A 51 -3.21 1.69 9.53
CA THR A 51 -2.62 2.31 8.35
C THR A 51 -1.32 1.57 8.01
N ARG A 52 -1.23 1.04 6.79
CA ARG A 52 -0.03 0.40 6.29
C ARG A 52 0.92 1.46 5.74
N PHE A 53 2.14 1.47 6.24
CA PHE A 53 3.23 2.29 5.73
C PHE A 53 4.19 1.43 4.91
N ILE A 54 4.69 1.98 3.81
CA ILE A 54 5.65 1.32 2.92
C ILE A 54 6.95 2.11 2.97
N CYS A 55 8.08 1.44 3.20
CA CYS A 55 9.40 2.01 3.02
C CYS A 55 9.82 1.86 1.56
N ILE A 56 10.23 2.96 0.92
CA ILE A 56 10.66 2.99 -0.48
C ILE A 56 12.16 3.28 -0.53
N SER A 57 12.92 2.47 -1.27
CA SER A 57 14.34 2.68 -1.56
C SER A 57 14.57 2.94 -3.05
N LYS A 58 15.58 3.74 -3.38
CA LYS A 58 16.07 3.93 -4.78
C LYS A 58 16.85 2.73 -5.31
N LYS A 59 17.35 1.90 -4.41
CA LYS A 59 18.08 0.67 -4.73
C LYS A 59 17.21 -0.51 -4.46
N LEU A 60 17.24 -1.50 -5.34
CA LEU A 60 16.63 -2.78 -5.10
C LEU A 60 17.40 -3.50 -3.99
N GLU A 61 16.78 -3.67 -2.85
CA GLU A 61 17.33 -4.38 -1.69
C GLU A 61 16.34 -5.45 -1.26
N ILE A 62 16.82 -6.67 -1.08
CA ILE A 62 16.01 -7.79 -0.60
C ILE A 62 16.60 -8.22 0.74
N TYR A 63 15.79 -8.09 1.78
CA TYR A 63 16.21 -8.48 3.12
C TYR A 63 15.89 -9.95 3.40
N PRO A 64 16.72 -10.65 4.19
CA PRO A 64 16.41 -12.00 4.62
C PRO A 64 15.05 -12.05 5.34
N GLY A 65 14.25 -13.07 5.03
CA GLY A 65 12.92 -13.24 5.62
C GLY A 65 11.80 -12.51 4.87
N ALA A 66 12.07 -11.86 3.74
CA ALA A 66 11.03 -11.29 2.90
C ALA A 66 10.10 -12.40 2.39
N ASP A 67 8.83 -12.33 2.78
CA ASP A 67 7.78 -13.31 2.51
C ASP A 67 6.63 -12.75 1.66
N LYS A 68 6.70 -11.46 1.35
CA LYS A 68 5.72 -10.76 0.51
C LYS A 68 6.41 -10.09 -0.66
N THR A 69 5.75 -10.07 -1.79
CA THR A 69 6.25 -9.47 -3.03
C THR A 69 5.21 -8.58 -3.67
N SER A 70 5.62 -7.37 -4.04
CA SER A 70 4.80 -6.42 -4.79
C SER A 70 5.22 -6.34 -6.24
N LEU A 71 4.23 -6.38 -7.12
CA LEU A 71 4.39 -6.33 -8.57
C LEU A 71 3.49 -5.25 -9.18
N MET A 72 3.91 -4.69 -10.30
CA MET A 72 3.06 -3.87 -11.17
C MET A 72 3.05 -4.48 -12.56
N VAL A 73 1.86 -4.57 -13.16
CA VAL A 73 1.70 -5.07 -14.52
C VAL A 73 0.75 -4.18 -15.32
N VAL A 74 1.02 -4.08 -16.61
CA VAL A 74 0.08 -3.56 -17.60
C VAL A 74 -0.36 -4.75 -18.47
N LEU A 75 -1.67 -4.89 -18.64
CA LEU A 75 -2.28 -6.00 -19.35
C LEU A 75 -2.85 -5.54 -20.68
N PRO A 76 -2.86 -6.41 -21.70
CA PRO A 76 -3.59 -6.15 -22.92
C PRO A 76 -5.05 -5.79 -22.63
N HIS A 77 -5.54 -4.71 -23.22
CA HIS A 77 -6.92 -4.25 -23.02
C HIS A 77 -7.92 -5.15 -23.78
N ARG A 78 -8.17 -6.33 -23.22
CA ARG A 78 -9.12 -7.31 -23.79
C ARG A 78 -9.82 -8.11 -22.68
N PRO A 79 -11.03 -8.64 -22.95
CA PRO A 79 -11.74 -9.47 -22.00
C PRO A 79 -10.89 -10.66 -21.53
N GLY A 80 -10.87 -10.89 -20.20
CA GLY A 80 -10.18 -12.03 -19.60
C GLY A 80 -8.70 -11.83 -19.29
N SER A 81 -8.06 -10.70 -19.64
CA SER A 81 -6.63 -10.50 -19.36
C SER A 81 -6.30 -10.61 -17.87
N LEU A 82 -7.06 -9.95 -17.02
CA LEU A 82 -6.89 -10.06 -15.56
C LEU A 82 -7.16 -11.49 -15.05
N TYR A 83 -8.19 -12.14 -15.58
CA TYR A 83 -8.50 -13.54 -15.20
C TYR A 83 -7.31 -14.47 -15.51
N GLN A 84 -6.65 -14.31 -16.66
CA GLN A 84 -5.51 -15.13 -17.02
C GLN A 84 -4.37 -15.04 -15.99
N ILE A 85 -4.09 -13.84 -15.45
CA ILE A 85 -3.09 -13.66 -14.40
C ILE A 85 -3.54 -14.33 -13.10
N LEU A 86 -4.77 -14.07 -12.67
CA LEU A 86 -5.30 -14.66 -11.44
C LEU A 86 -5.34 -16.19 -11.50
N ALA A 87 -5.67 -16.76 -12.66
CA ALA A 87 -5.62 -18.20 -12.88
C ALA A 87 -4.18 -18.77 -12.75
N ARG A 88 -3.17 -18.01 -13.20
CA ARG A 88 -1.76 -18.43 -13.03
C ARG A 88 -1.33 -18.38 -11.57
N PHE A 89 -1.67 -17.32 -10.84
CA PHE A 89 -1.40 -17.27 -9.40
C PHE A 89 -2.03 -18.47 -8.69
N TYR A 90 -3.28 -18.80 -9.03
CA TYR A 90 -3.96 -19.96 -8.48
C TYR A 90 -3.24 -21.27 -8.79
N THR A 91 -2.84 -21.50 -10.05
CA THR A 91 -2.16 -22.75 -10.45
C THR A 91 -0.76 -22.91 -9.83
N MET A 92 -0.12 -21.82 -9.47
CA MET A 92 1.17 -21.78 -8.77
C MET A 92 1.03 -21.81 -7.24
N GLY A 93 -0.20 -21.81 -6.71
CA GLY A 93 -0.44 -21.80 -5.27
C GLY A 93 -0.08 -20.47 -4.59
N LEU A 94 0.01 -19.37 -5.36
CA LEU A 94 0.35 -18.05 -4.84
C LEU A 94 -0.88 -17.36 -4.27
N ASN A 95 -0.79 -16.96 -3.00
CA ASN A 95 -1.85 -16.21 -2.34
C ASN A 95 -1.77 -14.73 -2.67
N LEU A 96 -2.89 -14.15 -3.12
CA LEU A 96 -3.03 -12.73 -3.43
C LEU A 96 -3.51 -11.98 -2.20
N ILE A 97 -2.70 -11.04 -1.69
CA ILE A 97 -3.01 -10.22 -0.51
C ILE A 97 -3.70 -8.92 -0.93
N LYS A 98 -3.26 -8.33 -2.06
CA LYS A 98 -3.79 -7.07 -2.55
C LYS A 98 -3.88 -7.07 -4.07
N LEU A 99 -4.97 -6.49 -4.56
CA LEU A 99 -5.15 -6.12 -5.96
C LEU A 99 -5.66 -4.68 -6.03
N GLU A 100 -4.96 -3.84 -6.72
CA GLU A 100 -5.34 -2.45 -6.94
C GLU A 100 -5.14 -2.07 -8.40
N SER A 101 -6.12 -1.43 -9.03
CA SER A 101 -5.99 -0.88 -10.38
C SER A 101 -5.78 0.63 -10.33
N ARG A 102 -4.95 1.13 -11.22
CA ARG A 102 -4.74 2.56 -11.44
C ARG A 102 -4.80 2.86 -12.93
N PRO A 103 -5.40 3.99 -13.35
CA PRO A 103 -5.33 4.42 -14.74
C PRO A 103 -3.88 4.58 -15.20
N LEU A 104 -3.61 4.17 -16.43
CA LEU A 104 -2.32 4.46 -17.06
C LEU A 104 -2.27 5.95 -17.43
N PRO A 105 -1.21 6.67 -17.05
CA PRO A 105 -0.98 8.00 -17.60
C PRO A 105 -0.88 7.92 -19.13
N ASP A 106 -1.49 8.86 -19.83
CA ASP A 106 -1.42 9.01 -21.30
C ASP A 106 -2.08 7.91 -22.14
N ARG A 107 -2.79 6.95 -21.52
CA ARG A 107 -3.58 5.92 -22.21
C ARG A 107 -5.01 5.90 -21.70
N GLU A 108 -5.96 6.33 -22.53
CA GLU A 108 -7.38 6.33 -22.15
C GLU A 108 -7.91 4.89 -22.00
N PHE A 109 -8.64 4.65 -20.91
CA PHE A 109 -9.29 3.38 -20.59
C PHE A 109 -8.34 2.18 -20.35
N GLU A 110 -7.04 2.40 -20.25
CA GLU A 110 -6.08 1.36 -19.87
C GLU A 110 -5.67 1.48 -18.40
N PHE A 111 -5.35 0.34 -17.79
CA PHE A 111 -5.05 0.26 -16.36
C PHE A 111 -3.76 -0.52 -16.11
N MET A 112 -2.98 -0.03 -15.16
CA MET A 112 -1.94 -0.81 -14.50
C MET A 112 -2.54 -1.47 -13.25
N PHE A 113 -2.07 -2.67 -12.94
CA PHE A 113 -2.50 -3.44 -11.79
C PHE A 113 -1.33 -3.64 -10.84
N TYR A 114 -1.57 -3.37 -9.56
CA TYR A 114 -0.64 -3.64 -8.48
C TYR A 114 -1.10 -4.88 -7.73
N PHE A 115 -0.21 -5.83 -7.59
CA PHE A 115 -0.43 -7.07 -6.85
C PHE A 115 0.53 -7.15 -5.68
N ASP A 116 0.02 -7.48 -4.49
CA ASP A 116 0.85 -7.97 -3.39
C ASP A 116 0.57 -9.46 -3.23
N LEU A 117 1.61 -10.25 -3.31
CA LEU A 117 1.57 -11.71 -3.22
C LEU A 117 2.31 -12.19 -1.98
N GLU A 118 1.81 -13.25 -1.39
CA GLU A 118 2.46 -13.95 -0.28
C GLU A 118 3.44 -14.98 -0.87
N THR A 119 4.63 -14.50 -1.23
CA THR A 119 5.68 -15.33 -1.82
C THR A 119 7.06 -14.75 -1.55
N SER A 120 8.03 -15.63 -1.35
CA SER A 120 9.44 -15.27 -1.25
C SER A 120 10.09 -15.24 -2.63
N VAL A 121 11.00 -14.29 -2.85
CA VAL A 121 11.82 -14.25 -4.07
C VAL A 121 12.77 -15.44 -4.23
N TYR A 122 12.99 -16.18 -3.17
CA TYR A 122 13.84 -17.38 -3.17
C TYR A 122 13.08 -18.65 -3.49
N SER A 123 11.75 -18.57 -3.72
CA SER A 123 10.95 -19.74 -4.09
C SER A 123 10.99 -20.01 -5.59
N ASP A 124 10.91 -21.28 -5.97
CA ASP A 124 10.83 -21.71 -7.37
C ASP A 124 9.54 -21.17 -8.03
N GLU A 125 8.48 -21.04 -7.26
CA GLU A 125 7.19 -20.48 -7.70
C GLU A 125 7.35 -19.02 -8.13
N PHE A 126 8.16 -18.25 -7.40
CA PHE A 126 8.42 -16.86 -7.76
C PHE A 126 9.14 -16.75 -9.11
N ILE A 127 10.16 -17.55 -9.35
CA ILE A 127 10.92 -17.55 -10.61
C ILE A 127 9.99 -17.89 -11.79
N ARG A 128 9.21 -18.95 -11.66
CA ARG A 128 8.23 -19.36 -12.69
C ARG A 128 7.18 -18.29 -12.94
N MET A 129 6.71 -17.63 -11.88
CA MET A 129 5.75 -16.53 -11.97
C MET A 129 6.32 -15.37 -12.79
N VAL A 130 7.56 -14.95 -12.51
CA VAL A 130 8.20 -13.84 -13.25
C VAL A 130 8.32 -14.15 -14.74
N ASP A 131 8.74 -15.37 -15.08
CA ASP A 131 8.86 -15.83 -16.47
C ASP A 131 7.48 -15.80 -17.17
N ASP A 132 6.46 -16.38 -16.51
CA ASP A 132 5.11 -16.46 -17.05
C ASP A 132 4.48 -15.07 -17.25
N LEU A 133 4.61 -14.16 -16.26
CA LEU A 133 4.05 -12.83 -16.32
C LEU A 133 4.75 -11.98 -17.39
N SER A 134 6.06 -12.11 -17.51
CA SER A 134 6.83 -11.40 -18.54
C SER A 134 6.40 -11.76 -19.96
N ALA A 135 5.88 -12.99 -20.15
CA ALA A 135 5.41 -13.46 -21.45
C ALA A 135 3.99 -12.99 -21.82
N ILE A 136 3.15 -12.65 -20.85
CA ILE A 136 1.72 -12.33 -21.09
C ILE A 136 1.35 -10.88 -20.82
N CYS A 137 2.17 -10.12 -20.07
CA CYS A 137 1.96 -8.71 -19.78
C CYS A 137 2.57 -7.84 -20.89
N GLU A 138 1.97 -6.68 -21.13
CA GLU A 138 2.60 -5.65 -21.96
C GLU A 138 3.77 -5.00 -21.23
N GLU A 139 3.58 -4.77 -19.92
CA GLU A 139 4.63 -4.29 -19.04
C GLU A 139 4.59 -5.10 -17.74
N PHE A 140 5.75 -5.47 -17.25
CA PHE A 140 5.94 -6.14 -15.97
C PHE A 140 7.03 -5.43 -15.18
N GLN A 141 6.74 -5.09 -13.93
CA GLN A 141 7.70 -4.48 -13.01
C GLN A 141 7.65 -5.16 -11.65
N TYR A 142 8.77 -5.70 -11.24
CA TYR A 142 9.01 -6.12 -9.87
C TYR A 142 9.29 -4.89 -9.00
N LEU A 143 8.47 -4.65 -7.99
CA LEU A 143 8.58 -3.47 -7.13
C LEU A 143 9.43 -3.74 -5.88
N GLY A 144 9.47 -4.99 -5.43
CA GLY A 144 10.28 -5.38 -4.29
C GLY A 144 9.62 -6.47 -3.44
N SER A 145 10.44 -7.07 -2.56
CA SER A 145 9.98 -8.03 -1.57
C SER A 145 10.32 -7.54 -0.16
N TYR A 146 9.43 -7.83 0.77
CA TYR A 146 9.48 -7.32 2.13
C TYR A 146 8.82 -8.28 3.11
N SER A 147 9.04 -8.04 4.40
CA SER A 147 8.26 -8.61 5.50
C SER A 147 7.49 -7.51 6.23
N GLU A 148 6.33 -7.84 6.76
CA GLU A 148 5.59 -6.91 7.63
C GLU A 148 6.16 -6.94 9.04
N VAL A 149 6.31 -5.74 9.62
CA VAL A 149 6.62 -5.57 11.05
C VAL A 149 5.33 -5.09 11.70
N ILE A 150 4.77 -5.91 12.58
CA ILE A 150 3.54 -5.64 13.34
C ILE A 150 3.91 -5.17 14.74
#